data_643fe0546a41c8d7227cba000fcf7e27
#
_entry.id   643fe0546a41c8d7227cba000fcf7e27
#
_cell.length_a   1.000
_cell.length_b   1.000
_cell.length_c   1.000
_cell.angle_alpha   90.00
_cell.angle_beta   90.00
_cell.angle_gamma   90.00
#
_symmetry.space_group_name_H-M   'P 1'
#
loop_
_entity.id
_entity.type
_entity.pdbx_description
1 polymer ?
#
loop_
_entity_poly.entity_id
_entity_poly.type
_entity_poly.pdbx_seq_one_letter_code
_entity_poly.pdbx_strand_id
1 'polypeptide(L)'
;MHNEDVHPDVLTFAGNGEPTAHPHFAEIIDDTIALRDKYCPEAKVSVLSNSTFIYKQSVREALKKVDNNILKLDTVDPIYINKVDRPTGHYDVAEIINVMKSFEGKLIIQTMFMKGTSCGESVDNTSDTFVLPWLEAV
;
A
#
# COMPACT_ATOMS: atom_id res chain seq x y z
N MET A 1 26.12 5.54 5.17
CA MET A 1 25.70 6.41 4.07
C MET A 1 26.35 7.79 4.14
N HIS A 2 26.32 8.48 5.28
CA HIS A 2 26.90 9.83 5.38
C HIS A 2 28.46 9.86 5.23
N ASN A 3 29.13 8.74 5.45
CA ASN A 3 30.59 8.61 5.32
C ASN A 3 31.07 8.08 3.95
N GLU A 4 30.16 7.77 3.02
CA GLU A 4 30.50 7.11 1.75
C GLU A 4 30.04 7.90 0.51
N ASP A 5 29.64 9.18 0.66
CA ASP A 5 29.05 10.02 -0.38
C ASP A 5 27.84 9.36 -1.11
N VAL A 6 27.17 8.40 -0.44
CA VAL A 6 25.99 7.75 -0.96
C VAL A 6 24.74 8.50 -0.49
N HIS A 7 24.07 9.13 -1.42
CA HIS A 7 22.80 9.84 -1.17
C HIS A 7 21.63 9.00 -1.67
N PRO A 8 20.79 8.46 -0.77
CA PRO A 8 19.60 7.70 -1.21
C PRO A 8 18.58 8.63 -1.85
N ASP A 9 17.95 8.19 -2.95
CA ASP A 9 16.82 8.88 -3.57
C ASP A 9 15.52 8.61 -2.80
N VAL A 10 15.43 7.44 -2.17
CA VAL A 10 14.22 6.99 -1.49
C VAL A 10 14.52 6.06 -0.32
N LEU A 11 13.77 6.23 0.77
CA LEU A 11 13.72 5.31 1.92
C LEU A 11 12.38 4.58 1.85
N THR A 12 12.41 3.28 1.57
CA THR A 12 11.19 2.52 1.30
C THR A 12 10.88 1.51 2.40
N PHE A 13 9.69 1.60 2.96
CA PHE A 13 9.10 0.58 3.81
C PHE A 13 8.39 -0.44 2.92
N ALA A 14 9.04 -1.57 2.73
CA ALA A 14 8.53 -2.74 2.02
C ALA A 14 9.24 -3.97 2.59
N GLY A 15 8.71 -5.17 2.37
CA GLY A 15 9.45 -6.36 2.79
C GLY A 15 8.60 -7.61 2.94
N ASN A 16 9.09 -8.57 3.75
CA ASN A 16 8.49 -9.88 3.94
C ASN A 16 7.20 -9.87 4.78
N GLY A 17 6.65 -8.71 5.06
CA GLY A 17 5.43 -8.53 5.82
C GLY A 17 4.77 -7.19 5.48
N GLU A 18 3.68 -6.90 6.15
CA GLU A 18 2.93 -5.65 6.00
C GLU A 18 3.49 -4.59 6.96
N PRO A 19 4.10 -3.49 6.47
CA PRO A 19 4.68 -2.46 7.35
C PRO A 19 3.66 -1.86 8.32
N THR A 20 2.43 -1.62 7.84
CA THR A 20 1.36 -0.98 8.63
C THR A 20 0.79 -1.89 9.73
N ALA A 21 1.17 -3.18 9.75
CA ALA A 21 0.84 -4.11 10.83
C ALA A 21 1.65 -3.86 12.10
N HIS A 22 2.80 -3.19 12.00
CA HIS A 22 3.67 -2.95 13.15
C HIS A 22 2.97 -2.04 14.18
N PRO A 23 2.96 -2.40 15.48
CA PRO A 23 2.22 -1.65 16.50
C PRO A 23 2.70 -0.20 16.65
N HIS A 24 3.98 0.06 16.41
CA HIS A 24 4.61 1.39 16.46
C HIS A 24 4.85 2.00 15.08
N PHE A 25 4.06 1.62 14.07
CA PHE A 25 4.25 2.07 12.68
C PHE A 25 4.29 3.61 12.58
N ALA A 26 3.36 4.32 13.25
CA ALA A 26 3.29 5.77 13.19
C ALA A 26 4.54 6.45 13.78
N GLU A 27 5.03 5.95 14.92
CA GLU A 27 6.25 6.45 15.58
C GLU A 27 7.48 6.22 14.69
N ILE A 28 7.59 5.04 14.07
CA ILE A 28 8.68 4.70 13.16
C ILE A 28 8.68 5.63 11.93
N ILE A 29 7.52 5.98 11.38
CA ILE A 29 7.42 6.94 10.28
C ILE A 29 7.88 8.33 10.72
N ASP A 30 7.46 8.80 11.89
CA ASP A 30 7.87 10.10 12.41
C ASP A 30 9.38 10.17 12.64
N ASP A 31 9.96 9.15 13.25
CA ASP A 31 11.42 9.03 13.45
C ASP A 31 12.18 8.99 12.11
N THR A 32 11.66 8.24 11.14
CA THR A 32 12.25 8.15 9.80
C THR A 32 12.26 9.50 9.09
N ILE A 33 11.16 10.23 9.13
CA ILE A 33 11.07 11.58 8.54
C ILE A 33 12.07 12.51 9.21
N ALA A 34 12.15 12.51 10.55
CA ALA A 34 13.10 13.35 11.30
C ALA A 34 14.57 13.01 10.95
N LEU A 35 14.90 11.72 10.82
CA LEU A 35 16.24 11.27 10.41
C LEU A 35 16.54 11.62 8.95
N ARG A 36 15.56 11.44 8.05
CA ARG A 36 15.66 11.80 6.64
C ARG A 36 15.97 13.31 6.51
N ASP A 37 15.19 14.16 7.16
CA ASP A 37 15.36 15.61 7.10
C ASP A 37 16.72 16.07 7.61
N LYS A 38 17.30 15.33 8.57
CA LYS A 38 18.63 15.63 9.13
C LYS A 38 19.78 15.15 8.27
N TYR A 39 19.68 13.95 7.67
CA TYR A 39 20.83 13.27 7.06
C TYR A 39 20.75 13.14 5.54
N CYS A 40 19.56 13.15 4.96
CA CYS A 40 19.32 13.02 3.51
C CYS A 40 18.02 13.75 3.11
N PRO A 41 17.98 15.09 3.23
CA PRO A 41 16.74 15.87 3.07
C PRO A 41 16.11 15.76 1.69
N GLU A 42 16.87 15.40 0.66
CA GLU A 42 16.36 15.21 -0.69
C GLU A 42 15.70 13.83 -0.91
N ALA A 43 15.94 12.88 0.01
CA ALA A 43 15.36 11.54 -0.12
C ALA A 43 13.87 11.55 0.16
N LYS A 44 13.11 10.75 -0.60
CA LYS A 44 11.69 10.53 -0.37
C LYS A 44 11.45 9.37 0.59
N VAL A 45 10.37 9.45 1.36
CA VAL A 45 9.90 8.33 2.18
C VAL A 45 8.73 7.67 1.48
N SER A 46 8.84 6.37 1.21
CA SER A 46 7.82 5.58 0.52
C SER A 46 7.35 4.43 1.40
N VAL A 47 6.05 4.16 1.39
CA VAL A 47 5.45 3.00 2.07
C VAL A 47 4.65 2.20 1.06
N LEU A 48 4.97 0.90 0.95
CA LEU A 48 4.18 -0.08 0.20
C LEU A 48 3.33 -0.87 1.20
N SER A 49 2.01 -0.80 1.05
CA SER A 49 1.06 -1.48 1.94
C SER A 49 0.06 -2.30 1.15
N ASN A 50 -0.30 -3.47 1.68
CA ASN A 50 -1.40 -4.29 1.16
C ASN A 50 -2.79 -3.74 1.51
N SER A 51 -2.85 -2.55 2.10
CA SER A 51 -4.06 -1.82 2.46
C SER A 51 -4.90 -2.43 3.60
N THR A 52 -4.49 -3.56 4.17
CA THR A 52 -5.29 -4.27 5.20
C THR A 52 -5.52 -3.43 6.46
N PHE A 53 -4.56 -2.59 6.86
CA PHE A 53 -4.63 -1.84 8.11
C PHE A 53 -4.95 -0.35 7.96
N ILE A 54 -5.28 0.13 6.76
CA ILE A 54 -5.58 1.56 6.54
C ILE A 54 -6.87 2.04 7.24
N TYR A 55 -7.72 1.12 7.74
CA TYR A 55 -8.86 1.47 8.58
C TYR A 55 -8.44 2.08 9.93
N LYS A 56 -7.22 1.81 10.41
CA LYS A 56 -6.70 2.38 11.65
C LYS A 56 -6.34 3.85 11.45
N GLN A 57 -6.85 4.73 12.30
CA GLN A 57 -6.58 6.17 12.20
C GLN A 57 -5.08 6.49 12.29
N SER A 58 -4.36 5.87 13.23
CA SER A 58 -2.91 6.09 13.38
C SER A 58 -2.11 5.75 12.13
N VAL A 59 -2.52 4.69 11.41
CA VAL A 59 -1.91 4.29 10.14
C VAL A 59 -2.19 5.33 9.05
N ARG A 60 -3.44 5.78 8.93
CA ARG A 60 -3.80 6.83 7.96
C ARG A 60 -3.02 8.12 8.17
N GLU A 61 -2.93 8.58 9.43
CA GLU A 61 -2.20 9.81 9.76
C GLU A 61 -0.71 9.69 9.46
N ALA A 62 -0.11 8.52 9.70
CA ALA A 62 1.28 8.26 9.33
C ALA A 62 1.47 8.24 7.80
N LEU A 63 0.58 7.57 7.07
CA LEU A 63 0.63 7.49 5.60
C LEU A 63 0.42 8.85 4.91
N LYS A 64 -0.28 9.80 5.53
CA LYS A 64 -0.40 11.17 5.01
C LYS A 64 0.88 11.99 5.10
N LYS A 65 1.85 11.58 5.92
CA LYS A 65 3.12 12.28 6.13
C LYS A 65 4.21 11.85 5.15
N VAL A 66 4.09 10.67 4.55
CA VAL A 66 5.09 10.14 3.62
C VAL A 66 4.93 10.73 2.22
N ASP A 67 6.02 10.74 1.45
CA ASP A 67 6.02 11.30 0.09
C ASP A 67 5.28 10.39 -0.90
N ASN A 68 5.46 9.07 -0.77
CA ASN A 68 4.82 8.07 -1.62
C ASN A 68 4.05 7.07 -0.78
N ASN A 69 2.75 7.30 -0.62
CA ASN A 69 1.82 6.35 -0.01
C ASN A 69 1.30 5.41 -1.10
N ILE A 70 1.85 4.20 -1.18
CA ILE A 70 1.56 3.21 -2.23
C ILE A 70 0.66 2.12 -1.61
N LEU A 71 -0.59 2.09 -2.04
CA LEU A 71 -1.62 1.20 -1.52
C LEU A 71 -2.03 0.18 -2.59
N LYS A 72 -2.02 -1.10 -2.22
CA LYS A 72 -2.40 -2.19 -3.11
C LYS A 72 -3.92 -2.29 -3.23
N LEU A 73 -4.40 -2.35 -4.48
CA LEU A 73 -5.79 -2.63 -4.83
C LEU A 73 -5.82 -3.41 -6.16
N ASP A 74 -5.79 -4.74 -6.11
CA ASP A 74 -5.68 -5.59 -7.29
C ASP A 74 -7.00 -5.78 -8.03
N THR A 75 -8.11 -5.63 -7.33
CA THR A 75 -9.47 -5.75 -7.87
C THR A 75 -10.47 -5.20 -6.87
N VAL A 76 -11.69 -4.95 -7.35
CA VAL A 76 -12.85 -4.64 -6.50
C VAL A 76 -13.77 -5.83 -6.28
N ASP A 77 -13.44 -7.00 -6.84
CA ASP A 77 -14.23 -8.23 -6.73
C ASP A 77 -13.87 -8.99 -5.43
N PRO A 78 -14.80 -9.13 -4.47
CA PRO A 78 -14.51 -9.81 -3.20
C PRO A 78 -14.18 -11.30 -3.36
N ILE A 79 -14.72 -11.96 -4.39
CA ILE A 79 -14.49 -13.38 -4.65
C ILE A 79 -13.05 -13.58 -5.10
N TYR A 80 -12.58 -12.71 -6.02
CA TYR A 80 -11.18 -12.74 -6.46
C TYR A 80 -10.22 -12.47 -5.30
N ILE A 81 -10.48 -11.45 -4.48
CA ILE A 81 -9.67 -11.10 -3.30
C ILE A 81 -9.53 -12.31 -2.37
N ASN A 82 -10.62 -12.96 -2.03
CA ASN A 82 -10.59 -14.14 -1.16
C ASN A 82 -9.85 -15.32 -1.79
N LYS A 83 -9.88 -15.46 -3.10
CA LYS A 83 -9.24 -16.55 -3.83
C LYS A 83 -7.73 -16.34 -3.98
N VAL A 84 -7.28 -15.13 -4.26
CA VAL A 84 -5.90 -14.80 -4.62
C VAL A 84 -5.15 -14.17 -3.45
N ASP A 85 -5.65 -13.08 -2.89
CA ASP A 85 -4.98 -12.32 -1.83
C ASP A 85 -5.10 -12.96 -0.45
N ARG A 86 -6.18 -13.73 -0.22
CA ARG A 86 -6.43 -14.50 1.02
C ARG A 86 -6.13 -13.71 2.29
N PRO A 87 -6.77 -12.58 2.51
CA PRO A 87 -6.53 -11.78 3.69
C PRO A 87 -6.79 -12.59 4.98
N THR A 88 -5.88 -12.50 5.95
CA THR A 88 -5.98 -13.27 7.21
C THR A 88 -6.90 -12.60 8.23
N GLY A 89 -7.47 -11.44 7.93
CA GLY A 89 -8.37 -10.71 8.80
C GLY A 89 -9.59 -10.18 8.07
N HIS A 90 -10.32 -9.27 8.73
CA HIS A 90 -11.42 -8.57 8.07
C HIS A 90 -10.88 -7.70 6.93
N TYR A 91 -11.37 -7.93 5.72
CA TYR A 91 -11.04 -7.16 4.54
C TYR A 91 -12.33 -6.91 3.75
N ASP A 92 -12.84 -5.70 3.83
CA ASP A 92 -13.97 -5.22 3.03
C ASP A 92 -13.45 -4.23 1.99
N VAL A 93 -13.53 -4.61 0.72
CA VAL A 93 -13.00 -3.80 -0.38
C VAL A 93 -13.72 -2.46 -0.51
N ALA A 94 -15.02 -2.39 -0.23
CA ALA A 94 -15.77 -1.14 -0.28
C ALA A 94 -15.33 -0.18 0.82
N GLU A 95 -15.09 -0.70 2.03
CA GLU A 95 -14.54 0.07 3.13
C GLU A 95 -13.12 0.58 2.81
N ILE A 96 -12.27 -0.28 2.26
CA ILE A 96 -10.91 0.06 1.82
C ILE A 96 -10.94 1.20 0.79
N ILE A 97 -11.79 1.12 -0.23
CA ILE A 97 -11.93 2.16 -1.25
C ILE A 97 -12.41 3.49 -0.62
N ASN A 98 -13.37 3.44 0.30
CA ASN A 98 -13.83 4.65 1.00
C ASN A 98 -12.70 5.29 1.81
N VAL A 99 -11.86 4.49 2.47
CA VAL A 99 -10.68 5.00 3.18
C VAL A 99 -9.66 5.57 2.19
N MET A 100 -9.40 4.91 1.06
CA MET A 100 -8.51 5.43 0.01
C MET A 100 -8.96 6.80 -0.49
N LYS A 101 -10.26 7.01 -0.71
CA LYS A 101 -10.83 8.31 -1.09
C LYS A 101 -10.55 9.42 -0.06
N SER A 102 -10.42 9.07 1.22
CA SER A 102 -10.11 10.02 2.30
C SER A 102 -8.69 10.60 2.25
N PHE A 103 -7.82 10.07 1.40
CA PHE A 103 -6.49 10.63 1.15
C PHE A 103 -6.50 11.77 0.12
N GLU A 104 -7.66 12.08 -0.49
CA GLU A 104 -7.85 13.22 -1.41
C GLU A 104 -6.83 13.24 -2.56
N GLY A 105 -6.56 12.08 -3.14
CA GLY A 105 -5.60 11.91 -4.22
C GLY A 105 -4.12 11.84 -3.77
N LYS A 106 -3.81 11.95 -2.49
CA LYS A 106 -2.45 11.82 -1.94
C LYS A 106 -2.08 10.37 -1.69
N LEU A 107 -2.26 9.53 -2.68
CA LEU A 107 -1.86 8.13 -2.68
C LEU A 107 -1.56 7.65 -4.10
N ILE A 108 -0.83 6.56 -4.19
CA ILE A 108 -0.55 5.83 -5.43
C ILE A 108 -1.21 4.47 -5.29
N ILE A 109 -2.08 4.10 -6.24
CA ILE A 109 -2.66 2.77 -6.27
C ILE A 109 -1.71 1.85 -7.03
N GLN A 110 -1.30 0.77 -6.38
CA GLN A 110 -0.55 -0.30 -7.00
C GLN A 110 -1.48 -1.48 -7.27
N THR A 111 -1.50 -1.94 -8.51
CA THR A 111 -2.33 -3.06 -8.93
C THR A 111 -1.48 -4.10 -9.65
N MET A 112 -1.67 -5.36 -9.28
CA MET A 112 -1.09 -6.49 -9.98
C MET A 112 -2.16 -7.14 -10.88
N PHE A 113 -2.09 -6.85 -12.17
CA PHE A 113 -2.88 -7.57 -13.16
C PHE A 113 -2.21 -8.89 -13.48
N MET A 114 -2.94 -9.99 -13.28
CA MET A 114 -2.40 -11.33 -13.48
C MET A 114 -3.42 -12.29 -14.09
N LYS A 115 -2.90 -13.24 -14.87
CA LYS A 115 -3.65 -14.34 -15.44
C LYS A 115 -2.87 -15.63 -15.24
N GLY A 116 -3.52 -16.66 -14.72
CA GLY A 116 -2.86 -17.93 -14.44
C GLY A 116 -3.76 -18.91 -13.73
N THR A 117 -3.14 -19.80 -12.94
CA THR A 117 -3.84 -20.81 -12.16
C THR A 117 -3.37 -20.75 -10.71
N SER A 118 -4.31 -20.69 -9.78
CA SER A 118 -4.05 -20.76 -8.34
C SER A 118 -4.84 -21.93 -7.75
N CYS A 119 -4.15 -22.87 -7.08
CA CYS A 119 -4.75 -24.07 -6.48
C CYS A 119 -5.62 -24.89 -7.45
N GLY A 120 -5.22 -24.98 -8.73
CA GLY A 120 -5.95 -25.72 -9.76
C GLY A 120 -7.13 -24.97 -10.40
N GLU A 121 -7.39 -23.75 -9.97
CA GLU A 121 -8.45 -22.90 -10.53
C GLU A 121 -7.89 -21.72 -11.31
N SER A 122 -8.56 -21.37 -12.42
CA SER A 122 -8.18 -20.19 -13.21
C SER A 122 -8.37 -18.91 -12.41
N VAL A 123 -7.37 -18.04 -12.48
CA VAL A 123 -7.40 -16.67 -11.96
C VAL A 123 -7.04 -15.71 -13.06
N ASP A 124 -7.85 -14.66 -13.24
CA ASP A 124 -7.65 -13.66 -14.28
C ASP A 124 -8.38 -12.37 -13.85
N ASN A 125 -7.63 -11.32 -13.53
CA ASN A 125 -8.18 -9.99 -13.28
C ASN A 125 -7.85 -8.99 -14.41
N THR A 126 -7.44 -9.49 -15.58
CA THR A 126 -7.08 -8.67 -16.75
C THR A 126 -8.25 -8.45 -17.70
N SER A 127 -9.37 -9.17 -17.52
CA SER A 127 -10.54 -9.02 -18.38
C SER A 127 -11.38 -7.78 -18.01
N ASP A 128 -12.16 -7.30 -18.96
CA ASP A 128 -13.03 -6.13 -18.77
C ASP A 128 -13.98 -6.28 -17.58
N THR A 129 -14.40 -7.51 -17.26
CA THR A 129 -15.24 -7.81 -16.09
C THR A 129 -14.62 -7.36 -14.77
N PHE A 130 -13.29 -7.37 -14.67
CA PHE A 130 -12.55 -6.94 -13.48
C PHE A 130 -11.99 -5.52 -13.63
N VAL A 131 -11.50 -5.18 -14.82
CA VAL A 131 -10.82 -3.90 -15.07
C VAL A 131 -11.80 -2.73 -15.06
N LEU A 132 -12.98 -2.87 -15.66
CA LEU A 132 -13.95 -1.77 -15.73
C LEU A 132 -14.48 -1.35 -14.36
N PRO A 133 -14.95 -2.27 -13.48
CA PRO A 133 -15.35 -1.88 -12.12
C PRO A 133 -14.19 -1.31 -11.29
N TRP A 134 -12.96 -1.79 -11.51
CA TRP A 134 -11.78 -1.24 -10.86
C TRP A 134 -11.52 0.21 -11.30
N LEU A 135 -11.59 0.50 -12.61
CA LEU A 135 -11.44 1.87 -13.15
C LEU A 135 -12.52 2.83 -12.64
N GLU A 136 -13.74 2.34 -12.40
CA GLU A 136 -14.81 3.16 -11.84
C GLU A 136 -14.61 3.48 -10.35
N ALA A 137 -13.88 2.63 -9.63
CA ALA A 137 -13.65 2.77 -8.21
C ALA A 137 -12.50 3.72 -7.86
N VAL A 138 -11.50 3.82 -8.73
CA VAL A 138 -10.27 4.63 -8.56
C VAL A 138 -10.34 5.94 -9.35
#